data_72a4a91a2a8c6a30c2743e6b502bbc88
#
_entry.id   72a4a91a2a8c6a30c2743e6b502bbc88
#
_cell.length_a   1.000
_cell.length_b   1.000
_cell.length_c   1.000
_cell.angle_alpha   90.00
_cell.angle_beta   90.00
_cell.angle_gamma   90.00
#
_symmetry.space_group_name_H-M   'P 1'
#
loop_
_entity.id
_entity.type
_entity.pdbx_description
1 polymer ?
#
loop_
_entity_poly.entity_id
_entity_poly.type
_entity_poly.pdbx_seq_one_letter_code
_entity_poly.pdbx_strand_id
1 'polypeptide(L)'
;MSNALSIVIGSACILAICYRFYGIFFVRKVLGINDAETTPSHSLADGRNYVPTKKWVNAGQHFAAIAAAGPLVGPVLAAQYGYLPGLIWLLVGCVIGGAVHDPVVLFASMKHKGSSLSEVAKAELGPVAGWCTGLAMLFIITITMAGLSMVVVHALERNPWGTFAVFMTIPIAMIVGLYEKMGGNGKIATYVGLAAILASVFAGPYVQESALGQWFTFHYDTLGIMLPIYAFLASALPVWLLLTPRGYLSSFLKIGVFAALVVGVVIINPEIKMPALTEFIHGGGPVLAGPVWPFISITIACGAISGFHAFIGSGTTPKLVDKWSDIRPVAFGMMLVECLVAVLALIAATALPMADYFAINASPEVFAKLGMTVQDLPRLEQSIGMDLAGRTGGAVTLAVGMTEIFTSIPWFKTLAAYFFQFVIMFEAVFILTAIDSGTRVARYLIQDILGDLWAPMKQINWLPGSIFASVVACLLWGYLLNSGDINSVWALFGVSNQMMASLGLTIGATIILRLSAKRIYVLTCLIPLAYLFVTVNYAGYWMIANVYLNEAAKGYNPINAVLSMIMMALGVIILVTAIFKWKDMLRTNRAGGTEKYLGTPAE
;
A
#
# COMPACT_ATOMS: atom_id res chain seq x y z
N MET A 1 -25.88 -18.31 -7.20
CA MET A 1 -24.72 -18.13 -6.29
C MET A 1 -23.49 -17.84 -7.13
N SER A 2 -22.73 -16.82 -6.80
CA SER A 2 -21.53 -16.45 -7.57
C SER A 2 -20.35 -17.30 -7.08
N ASN A 3 -19.69 -17.98 -7.99
CA ASN A 3 -18.49 -18.77 -7.67
C ASN A 3 -17.24 -17.92 -7.83
N ALA A 4 -16.26 -18.08 -6.95
CA ALA A 4 -15.02 -17.34 -6.96
C ALA A 4 -14.24 -17.49 -8.28
N LEU A 5 -14.29 -18.68 -8.90
CA LEU A 5 -13.60 -18.96 -10.16
C LEU A 5 -14.04 -18.03 -11.30
N SER A 6 -15.34 -17.76 -11.42
CA SER A 6 -15.86 -16.85 -12.44
C SER A 6 -15.38 -15.42 -12.24
N ILE A 7 -15.31 -14.97 -10.98
CA ILE A 7 -14.80 -13.64 -10.62
C ILE A 7 -13.30 -13.55 -10.96
N VAL A 8 -12.49 -14.55 -10.58
CA VAL A 8 -11.04 -14.55 -10.84
C VAL A 8 -10.76 -14.59 -12.32
N ILE A 9 -11.39 -15.51 -13.07
CA ILE A 9 -11.17 -15.64 -14.51
C ILE A 9 -11.62 -14.38 -15.24
N GLY A 10 -12.82 -13.87 -14.93
CA GLY A 10 -13.34 -12.63 -15.52
C GLY A 10 -12.42 -11.44 -15.27
N SER A 11 -11.96 -11.28 -14.03
CA SER A 11 -11.00 -10.23 -13.66
C SER A 11 -9.66 -10.39 -14.38
N ALA A 12 -9.09 -11.60 -14.40
CA ALA A 12 -7.83 -11.88 -15.08
C ALA A 12 -7.92 -11.62 -16.59
N CYS A 13 -9.04 -11.97 -17.23
CA CYS A 13 -9.27 -11.67 -18.65
C CYS A 13 -9.34 -10.16 -18.91
N ILE A 14 -10.09 -9.40 -18.11
CA ILE A 14 -10.18 -7.94 -18.23
C ILE A 14 -8.79 -7.31 -18.08
N LEU A 15 -8.04 -7.70 -17.06
CA LEU A 15 -6.70 -7.18 -16.79
C LEU A 15 -5.69 -7.57 -17.89
N ALA A 16 -5.77 -8.80 -18.42
CA ALA A 16 -4.93 -9.24 -19.53
C ALA A 16 -5.21 -8.48 -20.83
N ILE A 17 -6.49 -8.23 -21.13
CA ILE A 17 -6.91 -7.39 -22.26
C ILE A 17 -6.40 -5.96 -22.08
N CYS A 18 -6.54 -5.41 -20.88
CA CYS A 18 -6.01 -4.09 -20.51
C CYS A 18 -4.49 -4.03 -20.73
N TYR A 19 -3.73 -5.00 -20.22
CA TYR A 19 -2.29 -5.07 -20.41
C TYR A 19 -1.89 -5.13 -21.89
N ARG A 20 -2.60 -5.96 -22.68
CA ARG A 20 -2.28 -6.19 -24.08
C ARG A 20 -2.58 -4.98 -24.96
N PHE A 21 -3.73 -4.37 -24.82
CA PHE A 21 -4.20 -3.31 -25.72
C PHE A 21 -3.99 -1.91 -25.12
N TYR A 22 -4.54 -1.64 -23.94
CA TYR A 22 -4.44 -0.33 -23.33
C TYR A 22 -3.02 0.00 -22.87
N GLY A 23 -2.30 -0.97 -22.30
CA GLY A 23 -0.90 -0.77 -21.89
C GLY A 23 0.04 -0.47 -23.06
N ILE A 24 -0.16 -1.10 -24.24
CA ILE A 24 0.60 -0.77 -25.45
C ILE A 24 0.24 0.63 -25.96
N PHE A 25 -1.06 0.95 -26.02
CA PHE A 25 -1.52 2.27 -26.41
C PHE A 25 -0.94 3.36 -25.51
N PHE A 26 -1.05 3.18 -24.19
CA PHE A 26 -0.60 4.16 -23.21
C PHE A 26 0.91 4.40 -23.31
N VAL A 27 1.70 3.35 -23.26
CA VAL A 27 3.17 3.46 -23.28
C VAL A 27 3.69 3.99 -24.62
N ARG A 28 3.19 3.47 -25.75
CA ARG A 28 3.72 3.86 -27.07
C ARG A 28 3.11 5.13 -27.64
N LYS A 29 1.82 5.37 -27.42
CA LYS A 29 1.12 6.53 -28.05
C LYS A 29 0.98 7.70 -27.11
N VAL A 30 0.63 7.47 -25.83
CA VAL A 30 0.42 8.53 -24.87
C VAL A 30 1.75 9.05 -24.33
N LEU A 31 2.61 8.16 -23.81
CA LEU A 31 3.94 8.53 -23.29
C LEU A 31 5.01 8.71 -24.39
N GLY A 32 4.77 8.20 -25.60
CA GLY A 32 5.70 8.34 -26.72
C GLY A 32 7.08 7.71 -26.46
N ILE A 33 7.10 6.60 -25.74
CA ILE A 33 8.35 5.93 -25.32
C ILE A 33 9.16 5.43 -26.50
N ASN A 34 10.47 5.77 -26.47
CA ASN A 34 11.47 5.35 -27.44
C ASN A 34 12.70 4.77 -26.72
N ASP A 35 13.04 3.52 -27.02
CA ASP A 35 14.19 2.81 -26.43
C ASP A 35 15.56 3.29 -26.98
N ALA A 36 15.58 4.19 -27.97
CA ALA A 36 16.83 4.82 -28.43
C ALA A 36 17.39 5.85 -27.41
N GLU A 37 16.56 6.35 -26.50
CA GLU A 37 17.01 7.22 -25.42
C GLU A 37 17.64 6.39 -24.29
N THR A 38 18.78 6.87 -23.76
CA THR A 38 19.42 6.25 -22.60
C THR A 38 18.59 6.49 -21.33
N THR A 39 18.38 5.44 -20.53
CA THR A 39 17.67 5.56 -19.25
C THR A 39 18.58 6.12 -18.15
N PRO A 40 18.02 6.70 -17.06
CA PRO A 40 18.80 7.16 -15.91
C PRO A 40 19.68 6.08 -15.30
N SER A 41 19.24 4.82 -15.28
CA SER A 41 20.00 3.69 -14.75
C SER A 41 21.35 3.48 -15.46
N HIS A 42 21.43 3.83 -16.76
CA HIS A 42 22.65 3.77 -17.55
C HIS A 42 23.41 5.09 -17.52
N SER A 43 22.74 6.24 -17.73
CA SER A 43 23.41 7.55 -17.84
C SER A 43 24.01 8.04 -16.53
N LEU A 44 23.48 7.58 -15.39
CA LEU A 44 23.93 7.93 -14.04
C LEU A 44 24.41 6.69 -13.27
N ALA A 45 24.78 5.60 -13.97
CA ALA A 45 25.20 4.35 -13.36
C ALA A 45 26.34 4.56 -12.36
N ASP A 46 26.09 4.29 -11.08
CA ASP A 46 27.05 4.41 -9.97
C ASP A 46 27.35 3.05 -9.30
N GLY A 47 26.70 1.98 -9.80
CA GLY A 47 26.82 0.63 -9.24
C GLY A 47 26.19 0.47 -7.85
N ARG A 48 25.52 1.50 -7.31
CA ARG A 48 24.95 1.51 -5.97
C ARG A 48 23.47 1.90 -5.96
N ASN A 49 23.13 3.04 -6.52
CA ASN A 49 21.75 3.54 -6.59
C ASN A 49 21.17 3.38 -8.00
N TYR A 50 21.98 3.68 -9.01
CA TYR A 50 21.63 3.58 -10.42
C TYR A 50 22.28 2.33 -11.00
N VAL A 51 21.46 1.27 -11.16
CA VAL A 51 21.93 -0.04 -11.61
C VAL A 51 20.96 -0.60 -12.66
N PRO A 52 21.36 -0.70 -13.94
CA PRO A 52 20.52 -1.31 -14.97
C PRO A 52 20.13 -2.74 -14.56
N THR A 53 18.83 -2.96 -14.39
CA THR A 53 18.31 -4.21 -13.85
C THR A 53 17.38 -4.89 -14.86
N LYS A 54 17.53 -6.19 -15.04
CA LYS A 54 16.68 -6.98 -15.93
C LYS A 54 15.20 -6.75 -15.62
N LYS A 55 14.37 -6.52 -16.64
CA LYS A 55 12.97 -6.10 -16.51
C LYS A 55 12.14 -6.92 -15.52
N TRP A 56 12.29 -8.26 -15.52
CA TRP A 56 11.51 -9.12 -14.63
C TRP A 56 11.98 -9.09 -13.19
N VAL A 57 13.27 -8.82 -12.96
CA VAL A 57 13.82 -8.60 -11.61
C VAL A 57 13.32 -7.26 -11.08
N ASN A 58 13.40 -6.20 -11.90
CA ASN A 58 12.89 -4.88 -11.53
C ASN A 58 11.36 -4.90 -11.33
N ALA A 59 10.61 -5.59 -12.19
CA ALA A 59 9.17 -5.78 -12.03
C ALA A 59 8.83 -6.48 -10.71
N GLY A 60 9.55 -7.54 -10.35
CA GLY A 60 9.37 -8.23 -9.07
C GLY A 60 9.70 -7.35 -7.87
N GLN A 61 10.77 -6.56 -7.92
CA GLN A 61 11.13 -5.60 -6.89
C GLN A 61 10.08 -4.48 -6.76
N HIS A 62 9.61 -3.94 -7.89
CA HIS A 62 8.56 -2.93 -7.92
C HIS A 62 7.26 -3.48 -7.33
N PHE A 63 6.80 -4.65 -7.78
CA PHE A 63 5.63 -5.34 -7.23
C PHE A 63 5.76 -5.58 -5.72
N ALA A 64 6.91 -6.08 -5.27
CA ALA A 64 7.13 -6.31 -3.86
C ALA A 64 7.06 -5.02 -3.02
N ALA A 65 7.37 -3.88 -3.60
CA ALA A 65 7.32 -2.59 -2.94
C ALA A 65 5.93 -1.93 -2.96
N ILE A 66 5.20 -2.03 -4.09
CA ILE A 66 3.86 -1.43 -4.22
C ILE A 66 2.79 -2.27 -3.53
N ALA A 67 2.81 -3.60 -3.73
CA ALA A 67 1.85 -4.51 -3.12
C ALA A 67 2.08 -4.64 -1.61
N ALA A 68 1.92 -3.55 -0.85
CA ALA A 68 1.92 -3.53 0.61
C ALA A 68 0.58 -4.09 1.16
N ALA A 69 0.27 -3.93 2.44
CA ALA A 69 -0.98 -4.45 3.03
C ALA A 69 -2.26 -3.85 2.44
N GLY A 70 -2.15 -2.68 1.78
CA GLY A 70 -3.31 -2.00 1.21
C GLY A 70 -4.20 -2.83 0.29
N PRO A 71 -3.64 -3.57 -0.70
CA PRO A 71 -4.44 -4.42 -1.59
C PRO A 71 -5.04 -5.64 -0.89
N LEU A 72 -4.58 -5.98 0.30
CA LEU A 72 -5.14 -7.08 1.10
C LEU A 72 -6.25 -6.58 2.03
N VAL A 73 -5.96 -5.61 2.86
CA VAL A 73 -6.84 -5.09 3.90
C VAL A 73 -8.01 -4.27 3.33
N GLY A 74 -7.75 -3.39 2.36
CA GLY A 74 -8.76 -2.53 1.79
C GLY A 74 -9.98 -3.27 1.25
N PRO A 75 -9.82 -4.25 0.35
CA PRO A 75 -10.92 -5.06 -0.15
C PRO A 75 -11.65 -5.85 0.92
N VAL A 76 -10.94 -6.33 1.94
CA VAL A 76 -11.54 -7.04 3.08
C VAL A 76 -12.47 -6.13 3.88
N LEU A 77 -12.04 -4.91 4.21
CA LEU A 77 -12.89 -3.95 4.92
C LEU A 77 -14.08 -3.48 4.05
N ALA A 78 -13.86 -3.30 2.75
CA ALA A 78 -14.88 -2.89 1.80
C ALA A 78 -15.94 -3.97 1.53
N ALA A 79 -15.67 -5.24 1.86
CA ALA A 79 -16.65 -6.33 1.80
C ALA A 79 -17.91 -6.05 2.64
N GLN A 80 -17.85 -5.09 3.59
CA GLN A 80 -19.04 -4.58 4.27
C GLN A 80 -20.17 -4.19 3.31
N TYR A 81 -19.84 -3.64 2.15
CA TYR A 81 -20.85 -3.22 1.15
C TYR A 81 -21.35 -4.35 0.25
N GLY A 82 -20.85 -5.57 0.44
CA GLY A 82 -21.02 -6.71 -0.46
C GLY A 82 -19.82 -6.87 -1.40
N TYR A 83 -19.80 -7.98 -2.19
CA TYR A 83 -18.67 -8.24 -3.07
C TYR A 83 -18.64 -7.35 -4.33
N LEU A 84 -19.83 -6.92 -4.83
CA LEU A 84 -19.95 -6.28 -6.14
C LEU A 84 -19.35 -4.87 -6.20
N PRO A 85 -19.60 -3.95 -5.24
CA PRO A 85 -19.02 -2.61 -5.29
C PRO A 85 -17.50 -2.63 -5.26
N GLY A 86 -16.92 -3.48 -4.39
CA GLY A 86 -15.45 -3.65 -4.31
C GLY A 86 -14.86 -4.19 -5.60
N LEU A 87 -15.50 -5.20 -6.21
CA LEU A 87 -15.04 -5.78 -7.47
C LEU A 87 -15.09 -4.77 -8.62
N ILE A 88 -16.19 -4.01 -8.74
CA ILE A 88 -16.32 -2.98 -9.79
C ILE A 88 -15.24 -1.91 -9.61
N TRP A 89 -15.06 -1.41 -8.38
CA TRP A 89 -14.07 -0.36 -8.14
C TRP A 89 -12.63 -0.86 -8.37
N LEU A 90 -12.30 -2.07 -7.95
CA LEU A 90 -11.01 -2.68 -8.23
C LEU A 90 -10.71 -2.70 -9.73
N LEU A 91 -11.61 -3.23 -10.54
CA LEU A 91 -11.38 -3.35 -11.97
C LEU A 91 -11.39 -2.00 -12.70
N VAL A 92 -12.40 -1.17 -12.45
CA VAL A 92 -12.54 0.14 -13.11
C VAL A 92 -11.46 1.11 -12.64
N GLY A 93 -11.27 1.23 -11.33
CA GLY A 93 -10.26 2.11 -10.73
C GLY A 93 -8.84 1.73 -11.15
N CYS A 94 -8.53 0.43 -11.17
CA CYS A 94 -7.23 -0.04 -11.62
C CYS A 94 -7.00 0.26 -13.11
N VAL A 95 -7.93 -0.09 -13.99
CA VAL A 95 -7.75 0.07 -15.45
C VAL A 95 -7.68 1.54 -15.87
N ILE A 96 -8.58 2.37 -15.33
CA ILE A 96 -8.67 3.79 -15.74
C ILE A 96 -7.71 4.66 -14.93
N GLY A 97 -7.46 4.32 -13.67
CA GLY A 97 -6.67 5.13 -12.74
C GLY A 97 -5.28 4.57 -12.44
N GLY A 98 -5.18 3.44 -11.74
CA GLY A 98 -3.91 2.89 -11.26
C GLY A 98 -2.93 2.55 -12.38
N ALA A 99 -3.42 1.87 -13.42
CA ALA A 99 -2.62 1.50 -14.59
C ALA A 99 -2.20 2.70 -15.46
N VAL A 100 -2.73 3.90 -15.21
CA VAL A 100 -2.28 5.17 -15.79
C VAL A 100 -1.33 5.88 -14.84
N HIS A 101 -1.69 5.95 -13.56
CA HIS A 101 -0.94 6.63 -12.52
C HIS A 101 0.50 6.12 -12.40
N ASP A 102 0.68 4.81 -12.22
CA ASP A 102 1.98 4.23 -11.93
C ASP A 102 3.00 4.42 -13.07
N PRO A 103 2.67 4.10 -14.34
CA PRO A 103 3.63 4.33 -15.43
C PRO A 103 3.86 5.81 -15.72
N VAL A 104 2.89 6.71 -15.49
CA VAL A 104 3.12 8.14 -15.72
C VAL A 104 4.02 8.75 -14.66
N VAL A 105 3.89 8.33 -13.40
CA VAL A 105 4.78 8.76 -12.31
C VAL A 105 6.20 8.23 -12.54
N LEU A 106 6.34 6.95 -12.90
CA LEU A 106 7.64 6.36 -13.21
C LEU A 106 8.29 7.08 -14.41
N PHE A 107 7.53 7.31 -15.49
CA PHE A 107 8.00 8.05 -16.66
C PHE A 107 8.43 9.48 -16.29
N ALA A 108 7.63 10.18 -15.48
CA ALA A 108 7.92 11.53 -15.02
C ALA A 108 9.25 11.59 -14.26
N SER A 109 9.44 10.69 -13.31
CA SER A 109 10.68 10.59 -12.55
C SER A 109 11.89 10.24 -13.44
N MET A 110 11.74 9.29 -14.36
CA MET A 110 12.81 8.92 -15.29
C MET A 110 13.21 10.08 -16.21
N LYS A 111 12.25 10.89 -16.69
CA LYS A 111 12.53 12.11 -17.49
C LYS A 111 13.27 13.17 -16.67
N HIS A 112 13.13 13.16 -15.36
CA HIS A 112 13.84 14.01 -14.40
C HIS A 112 14.97 13.26 -13.68
N LYS A 113 15.69 12.35 -14.38
CA LYS A 113 16.89 11.64 -13.88
C LYS A 113 16.66 10.80 -12.62
N GLY A 114 15.44 10.29 -12.41
CA GLY A 114 15.09 9.50 -11.24
C GLY A 114 14.81 10.33 -9.98
N SER A 115 14.43 11.60 -10.16
CA SER A 115 14.09 12.52 -9.07
C SER A 115 12.79 12.17 -8.37
N SER A 116 12.66 12.61 -7.11
CA SER A 116 11.44 12.48 -6.31
C SER A 116 10.25 13.23 -6.92
N LEU A 117 9.04 12.84 -6.55
CA LEU A 117 7.84 13.49 -7.09
C LEU A 117 7.76 14.99 -6.72
N SER A 118 8.28 15.39 -5.55
CA SER A 118 8.35 16.81 -5.15
C SER A 118 9.30 17.62 -6.04
N GLU A 119 10.45 17.05 -6.40
CA GLU A 119 11.38 17.70 -7.33
C GLU A 119 10.80 17.78 -8.75
N VAL A 120 10.12 16.72 -9.20
CA VAL A 120 9.40 16.72 -10.47
C VAL A 120 8.29 17.77 -10.47
N ALA A 121 7.51 17.88 -9.39
CA ALA A 121 6.48 18.93 -9.23
C ALA A 121 7.10 20.34 -9.26
N LYS A 122 8.24 20.53 -8.60
CA LYS A 122 8.97 21.81 -8.62
C LYS A 122 9.42 22.19 -10.03
N ALA A 123 9.95 21.23 -10.79
CA ALA A 123 10.41 21.45 -12.16
C ALA A 123 9.25 21.71 -13.15
N GLU A 124 8.14 20.99 -13.03
CA GLU A 124 7.03 21.03 -13.98
C GLU A 124 6.00 22.12 -13.66
N LEU A 125 5.70 22.35 -12.38
CA LEU A 125 4.64 23.23 -11.91
C LEU A 125 5.15 24.48 -11.19
N GLY A 126 6.42 24.47 -10.75
CA GLY A 126 7.07 25.56 -10.05
C GLY A 126 7.27 25.32 -8.55
N PRO A 127 7.98 26.24 -7.86
CA PRO A 127 8.45 26.02 -6.49
C PRO A 127 7.33 25.80 -5.47
N VAL A 128 6.21 26.52 -5.59
CA VAL A 128 5.06 26.34 -4.67
C VAL A 128 4.51 24.94 -4.75
N ALA A 129 4.30 24.40 -5.97
CA ALA A 129 3.83 23.03 -6.15
C ALA A 129 4.84 22.00 -5.61
N GLY A 130 6.14 22.24 -5.79
CA GLY A 130 7.20 21.39 -5.24
C GLY A 130 7.15 21.31 -3.72
N TRP A 131 7.09 22.44 -3.03
CA TRP A 131 6.97 22.51 -1.57
C TRP A 131 5.69 21.85 -1.05
N CYS A 132 4.54 22.18 -1.65
CA CYS A 132 3.27 21.56 -1.27
C CYS A 132 3.28 20.04 -1.49
N THR A 133 3.89 19.56 -2.58
CA THR A 133 4.04 18.12 -2.83
C THR A 133 4.94 17.46 -1.79
N GLY A 134 6.10 18.07 -1.45
CA GLY A 134 7.00 17.55 -0.42
C GLY A 134 6.33 17.43 0.95
N LEU A 135 5.58 18.47 1.35
CA LEU A 135 4.82 18.48 2.60
C LEU A 135 3.69 17.42 2.57
N ALA A 136 2.93 17.34 1.47
CA ALA A 136 1.91 16.31 1.29
C ALA A 136 2.52 14.90 1.39
N MET A 137 3.68 14.66 0.77
CA MET A 137 4.40 13.40 0.87
C MET A 137 4.74 13.04 2.32
N LEU A 138 5.21 14.01 3.13
CA LEU A 138 5.52 13.77 4.53
C LEU A 138 4.26 13.41 5.35
N PHE A 139 3.16 14.13 5.16
CA PHE A 139 1.90 13.81 5.82
C PHE A 139 1.39 12.42 5.43
N ILE A 140 1.39 12.12 4.14
CA ILE A 140 0.87 10.85 3.62
C ILE A 140 1.68 9.67 4.14
N ILE A 141 3.02 9.75 4.10
CA ILE A 141 3.85 8.66 4.62
C ILE A 141 3.64 8.45 6.11
N THR A 142 3.47 9.53 6.89
CA THR A 142 3.18 9.46 8.32
C THR A 142 1.85 8.77 8.60
N ILE A 143 0.78 9.17 7.91
CA ILE A 143 -0.55 8.57 8.05
C ILE A 143 -0.55 7.11 7.57
N THR A 144 0.17 6.83 6.48
CA THR A 144 0.32 5.46 5.95
C THR A 144 1.00 4.56 6.97
N MET A 145 2.08 5.02 7.61
CA MET A 145 2.77 4.23 8.64
C MET A 145 1.86 3.96 9.83
N ALA A 146 1.08 4.93 10.28
CA ALA A 146 0.12 4.75 11.38
C ALA A 146 -0.97 3.72 11.02
N GLY A 147 -1.61 3.87 9.85
CA GLY A 147 -2.67 2.96 9.40
C GLY A 147 -2.19 1.53 9.21
N LEU A 148 -1.02 1.33 8.58
CA LEU A 148 -0.41 0.01 8.41
C LEU A 148 -0.01 -0.60 9.75
N SER A 149 0.54 0.20 10.67
CA SER A 149 0.93 -0.27 12.01
C SER A 149 -0.26 -0.75 12.82
N MET A 150 -1.42 -0.07 12.73
CA MET A 150 -2.66 -0.52 13.37
C MET A 150 -3.07 -1.92 12.94
N VAL A 151 -2.97 -2.23 11.66
CA VAL A 151 -3.30 -3.57 11.15
C VAL A 151 -2.41 -4.64 11.81
N VAL A 152 -1.11 -4.37 11.95
CA VAL A 152 -0.17 -5.29 12.63
C VAL A 152 -0.51 -5.43 14.11
N VAL A 153 -0.82 -4.33 14.80
CA VAL A 153 -1.18 -4.37 16.22
C VAL A 153 -2.42 -5.25 16.43
N HIS A 154 -3.48 -5.05 15.66
CA HIS A 154 -4.70 -5.86 15.77
C HIS A 154 -4.48 -7.34 15.39
N ALA A 155 -3.58 -7.63 14.46
CA ALA A 155 -3.24 -9.01 14.09
C ALA A 155 -2.43 -9.76 15.18
N LEU A 156 -1.58 -9.02 15.91
CA LEU A 156 -0.67 -9.58 16.91
C LEU A 156 -1.18 -9.47 18.36
N GLU A 157 -2.18 -8.62 18.61
CA GLU A 157 -2.76 -8.45 19.93
C GLU A 157 -3.26 -9.79 20.49
N ARG A 158 -2.82 -10.15 21.69
CA ARG A 158 -3.15 -11.42 22.37
C ARG A 158 -2.95 -12.66 21.47
N ASN A 159 -1.94 -12.62 20.60
CA ASN A 159 -1.57 -13.72 19.71
C ASN A 159 -0.09 -14.09 19.94
N PRO A 160 0.26 -14.84 20.99
CA PRO A 160 1.64 -15.19 21.30
C PRO A 160 2.33 -15.99 20.20
N TRP A 161 1.62 -16.90 19.54
CA TRP A 161 2.14 -17.66 18.41
C TRP A 161 2.53 -16.75 17.24
N GLY A 162 1.59 -15.93 16.76
CA GLY A 162 1.85 -14.99 15.66
C GLY A 162 2.95 -13.99 16.01
N THR A 163 2.93 -13.45 17.23
CA THR A 163 3.95 -12.51 17.71
C THR A 163 5.34 -13.14 17.74
N PHE A 164 5.47 -14.37 18.26
CA PHE A 164 6.74 -15.11 18.24
C PHE A 164 7.24 -15.32 16.80
N ALA A 165 6.38 -15.81 15.90
CA ALA A 165 6.76 -16.07 14.51
C ALA A 165 7.25 -14.77 13.80
N VAL A 166 6.54 -13.65 14.02
CA VAL A 166 6.95 -12.33 13.47
C VAL A 166 8.27 -11.86 14.08
N PHE A 167 8.42 -11.96 15.40
CA PHE A 167 9.63 -11.54 16.10
C PHE A 167 10.87 -12.30 15.60
N MET A 168 10.75 -13.61 15.37
CA MET A 168 11.84 -14.44 14.88
C MET A 168 12.34 -14.04 13.48
N THR A 169 11.52 -13.36 12.68
CA THR A 169 11.97 -12.85 11.36
C THR A 169 13.07 -11.82 11.48
N ILE A 170 13.19 -11.10 12.61
CA ILE A 170 14.21 -10.08 12.83
C ILE A 170 15.60 -10.72 12.97
N PRO A 171 15.86 -11.60 13.96
CA PRO A 171 17.18 -12.23 14.08
C PRO A 171 17.52 -13.12 12.87
N ILE A 172 16.55 -13.80 12.26
CA ILE A 172 16.77 -14.58 11.04
C ILE A 172 17.29 -13.66 9.91
N ALA A 173 16.63 -12.53 9.65
CA ALA A 173 17.08 -11.58 8.63
C ALA A 173 18.47 -11.00 8.94
N MET A 174 18.75 -10.68 10.20
CA MET A 174 20.06 -10.19 10.61
C MET A 174 21.18 -11.22 10.40
N ILE A 175 20.92 -12.49 10.73
CA ILE A 175 21.87 -13.59 10.49
C ILE A 175 22.12 -13.77 8.99
N VAL A 176 21.07 -13.74 8.17
CA VAL A 176 21.18 -13.80 6.71
C VAL A 176 22.01 -12.64 6.17
N GLY A 177 21.74 -11.41 6.61
CA GLY A 177 22.49 -10.22 6.19
C GLY A 177 23.95 -10.26 6.61
N LEU A 178 24.25 -10.73 7.82
CA LEU A 178 25.63 -10.93 8.28
C LEU A 178 26.38 -12.00 7.45
N TYR A 179 25.71 -13.14 7.20
CA TYR A 179 26.29 -14.22 6.40
C TYR A 179 26.60 -13.75 4.97
N GLU A 180 25.70 -13.03 4.32
CA GLU A 180 25.93 -12.46 2.99
C GLU A 180 27.08 -11.44 2.99
N LYS A 181 27.14 -10.57 4.01
CA LYS A 181 28.22 -9.59 4.16
C LYS A 181 29.60 -10.24 4.35
N MET A 182 29.65 -11.42 4.98
CA MET A 182 30.86 -12.22 5.14
C MET A 182 31.27 -12.97 3.85
N GLY A 183 30.59 -12.76 2.73
CA GLY A 183 30.86 -13.42 1.45
C GLY A 183 30.17 -14.78 1.30
N GLY A 184 29.16 -15.06 2.12
CA GLY A 184 28.37 -16.29 2.04
C GLY A 184 27.52 -16.38 0.77
N ASN A 185 27.15 -17.61 0.42
CA ASN A 185 26.34 -17.87 -0.77
C ASN A 185 24.87 -17.43 -0.56
N GLY A 186 24.43 -16.41 -1.30
CA GLY A 186 23.07 -15.85 -1.19
C GLY A 186 21.95 -16.85 -1.43
N LYS A 187 22.14 -17.88 -2.27
CA LYS A 187 21.12 -18.94 -2.47
C LYS A 187 20.96 -19.80 -1.20
N ILE A 188 22.07 -20.16 -0.57
CA ILE A 188 22.04 -20.93 0.71
C ILE A 188 21.39 -20.06 1.79
N ALA A 189 21.77 -18.80 1.90
CA ALA A 189 21.18 -17.84 2.83
C ALA A 189 19.65 -17.74 2.66
N THR A 190 19.18 -17.68 1.42
CA THR A 190 17.75 -17.65 1.08
C THR A 190 17.01 -18.90 1.55
N TYR A 191 17.49 -20.08 1.16
CA TYR A 191 16.82 -21.33 1.53
C TYR A 191 16.82 -21.56 3.05
N VAL A 192 17.95 -21.31 3.71
CA VAL A 192 18.05 -21.45 5.17
C VAL A 192 17.18 -20.42 5.88
N GLY A 193 17.17 -19.15 5.41
CA GLY A 193 16.32 -18.11 5.96
C GLY A 193 14.84 -18.42 5.84
N LEU A 194 14.38 -18.87 4.66
CA LEU A 194 12.97 -19.27 4.45
C LEU A 194 12.61 -20.49 5.30
N ALA A 195 13.48 -21.51 5.37
CA ALA A 195 13.26 -22.68 6.22
C ALA A 195 13.17 -22.29 7.71
N ALA A 196 14.03 -21.38 8.17
CA ALA A 196 14.01 -20.88 9.55
C ALA A 196 12.72 -20.08 9.86
N ILE A 197 12.23 -19.27 8.92
CA ILE A 197 10.95 -18.57 9.08
C ILE A 197 9.80 -19.56 9.17
N LEU A 198 9.74 -20.56 8.30
CA LEU A 198 8.70 -21.61 8.37
C LEU A 198 8.81 -22.42 9.68
N ALA A 199 10.04 -22.77 10.09
CA ALA A 199 10.26 -23.47 11.36
C ALA A 199 9.77 -22.64 12.56
N SER A 200 9.86 -21.32 12.54
CA SER A 200 9.32 -20.46 13.61
C SER A 200 7.79 -20.56 13.71
N VAL A 201 7.07 -20.71 12.59
CA VAL A 201 5.62 -20.92 12.59
C VAL A 201 5.30 -22.28 13.24
N PHE A 202 6.02 -23.34 12.89
CA PHE A 202 5.82 -24.66 13.48
C PHE A 202 6.24 -24.76 14.95
N ALA A 203 7.18 -23.93 15.41
CA ALA A 203 7.57 -23.84 16.81
C ALA A 203 6.56 -23.05 17.68
N GLY A 204 5.69 -22.26 17.06
CA GLY A 204 4.76 -21.37 17.76
C GLY A 204 3.86 -22.01 18.79
N PRO A 205 3.20 -23.16 18.55
CA PRO A 205 2.37 -23.84 19.55
C PRO A 205 3.17 -24.18 20.83
N TYR A 206 4.38 -24.71 20.67
CA TYR A 206 5.24 -25.06 21.80
C TYR A 206 5.63 -23.81 22.62
N VAL A 207 5.84 -22.67 21.96
CA VAL A 207 6.11 -21.41 22.64
C VAL A 207 4.86 -20.92 23.36
N GLN A 208 3.71 -20.96 22.71
CA GLN A 208 2.43 -20.52 23.27
C GLN A 208 2.05 -21.30 24.54
N GLU A 209 2.27 -22.61 24.55
CA GLU A 209 1.97 -23.50 25.68
C GLU A 209 3.03 -23.44 26.80
N SER A 210 4.21 -22.93 26.53
CA SER A 210 5.31 -22.79 27.47
C SER A 210 5.23 -21.49 28.29
N ALA A 211 6.07 -21.38 29.34
CA ALA A 211 6.27 -20.15 30.09
C ALA A 211 6.73 -18.98 29.21
N LEU A 212 7.33 -19.24 28.05
CA LEU A 212 7.73 -18.21 27.09
C LEU A 212 6.52 -17.54 26.41
N GLY A 213 5.36 -18.20 26.34
CA GLY A 213 4.16 -17.63 25.73
C GLY A 213 3.75 -16.31 26.35
N GLN A 214 3.94 -16.15 27.65
CA GLN A 214 3.65 -14.89 28.36
C GLN A 214 4.51 -13.72 27.86
N TRP A 215 5.75 -13.98 27.43
CA TRP A 215 6.66 -12.94 26.90
C TRP A 215 6.28 -12.46 25.50
N PHE A 216 5.43 -13.22 24.80
CA PHE A 216 4.94 -12.88 23.46
C PHE A 216 3.46 -12.52 23.45
N THR A 217 2.80 -12.46 24.62
CA THR A 217 1.41 -12.03 24.76
C THR A 217 1.37 -10.53 25.08
N PHE A 218 1.06 -9.72 24.06
CA PHE A 218 1.00 -8.27 24.21
C PHE A 218 -0.44 -7.78 24.04
N HIS A 219 -0.75 -6.67 24.73
CA HIS A 219 -1.95 -5.87 24.53
C HIS A 219 -1.69 -4.76 23.50
N TYR A 220 -2.77 -4.18 22.99
CA TYR A 220 -2.73 -3.11 21.99
C TYR A 220 -1.75 -1.99 22.38
N ASP A 221 -1.87 -1.43 23.58
CA ASP A 221 -1.05 -0.29 24.05
C ASP A 221 0.45 -0.62 24.05
N THR A 222 0.80 -1.84 24.44
CA THR A 222 2.19 -2.29 24.46
C THR A 222 2.76 -2.39 23.04
N LEU A 223 2.02 -3.00 22.11
CA LEU A 223 2.41 -3.09 20.70
C LEU A 223 2.46 -1.71 20.04
N GLY A 224 1.52 -0.82 20.40
CA GLY A 224 1.48 0.56 19.92
C GLY A 224 2.72 1.38 20.28
N ILE A 225 3.40 1.04 21.40
CA ILE A 225 4.68 1.65 21.80
C ILE A 225 5.87 0.89 21.20
N MET A 226 5.82 -0.44 21.18
CA MET A 226 6.92 -1.28 20.67
C MET A 226 7.20 -1.06 19.19
N LEU A 227 6.15 -0.89 18.36
CA LEU A 227 6.33 -0.72 16.92
C LEU A 227 7.09 0.56 16.53
N PRO A 228 6.78 1.76 17.06
CA PRO A 228 7.58 2.95 16.81
C PRO A 228 9.04 2.82 17.27
N ILE A 229 9.28 2.17 18.42
CA ILE A 229 10.64 1.90 18.92
C ILE A 229 11.38 0.97 17.95
N TYR A 230 10.73 -0.12 17.55
CA TYR A 230 11.27 -1.03 16.56
C TYR A 230 11.61 -0.31 15.24
N ALA A 231 10.69 0.49 14.71
CA ALA A 231 10.91 1.22 13.46
C ALA A 231 12.03 2.26 13.55
N PHE A 232 12.17 2.92 14.71
CA PHE A 232 13.30 3.80 15.00
C PHE A 232 14.62 3.03 14.90
N LEU A 233 14.74 1.89 15.60
CA LEU A 233 15.93 1.05 15.56
C LEU A 233 16.22 0.54 14.13
N ALA A 234 15.19 0.05 13.42
CA ALA A 234 15.31 -0.42 12.04
C ALA A 234 15.75 0.70 11.07
N SER A 235 15.28 1.94 11.29
CA SER A 235 15.70 3.08 10.46
C SER A 235 17.12 3.55 10.74
N ALA A 236 17.61 3.34 11.96
CA ALA A 236 18.97 3.70 12.38
C ALA A 236 20.01 2.64 11.95
N LEU A 237 19.60 1.38 11.84
CA LEU A 237 20.49 0.29 11.42
C LEU A 237 20.90 0.40 9.95
N PRO A 238 22.09 -0.11 9.58
CA PRO A 238 22.51 -0.22 8.19
C PRO A 238 21.50 -1.06 7.38
N VAL A 239 21.17 -0.60 6.18
CA VAL A 239 20.17 -1.22 5.28
C VAL A 239 20.45 -2.70 5.02
N TRP A 240 21.72 -3.06 4.85
CA TRP A 240 22.18 -4.42 4.56
C TRP A 240 21.98 -5.40 5.73
N LEU A 241 21.85 -4.92 6.98
CA LEU A 241 21.76 -5.78 8.16
C LEU A 241 20.34 -6.33 8.37
N LEU A 242 19.31 -5.52 8.20
CA LEU A 242 17.91 -5.89 8.47
C LEU A 242 17.01 -5.68 7.27
N LEU A 243 16.97 -4.47 6.72
CA LEU A 243 15.97 -4.08 5.72
C LEU A 243 16.09 -4.90 4.43
N THR A 244 17.31 -5.02 3.86
CA THR A 244 17.52 -5.75 2.61
C THR A 244 17.26 -7.25 2.76
N PRO A 245 17.83 -7.99 3.73
CA PRO A 245 17.57 -9.42 3.87
C PRO A 245 16.11 -9.72 4.19
N ARG A 246 15.49 -8.94 5.07
CA ARG A 246 14.09 -9.12 5.42
C ARG A 246 13.15 -8.85 4.25
N GLY A 247 13.36 -7.74 3.53
CA GLY A 247 12.60 -7.41 2.32
C GLY A 247 12.74 -8.49 1.24
N TYR A 248 13.94 -9.03 1.08
CA TYR A 248 14.22 -10.10 0.13
C TYR A 248 13.49 -11.41 0.50
N LEU A 249 13.62 -11.88 1.75
CA LEU A 249 12.92 -13.07 2.23
C LEU A 249 11.40 -12.91 2.17
N SER A 250 10.88 -11.74 2.55
CA SER A 250 9.44 -11.45 2.49
C SER A 250 8.90 -11.49 1.06
N SER A 251 9.70 -11.15 0.04
CA SER A 251 9.29 -11.19 -1.36
C SER A 251 8.99 -12.62 -1.84
N PHE A 252 9.76 -13.61 -1.40
CA PHE A 252 9.47 -15.03 -1.69
C PHE A 252 8.18 -15.49 -1.01
N LEU A 253 7.98 -15.10 0.25
CA LEU A 253 6.74 -15.40 0.97
C LEU A 253 5.54 -14.79 0.27
N LYS A 254 5.65 -13.54 -0.21
CA LYS A 254 4.59 -12.86 -0.99
C LYS A 254 4.18 -13.65 -2.22
N ILE A 255 5.14 -13.94 -3.08
CA ILE A 255 4.88 -14.67 -4.32
C ILE A 255 4.31 -16.06 -4.01
N GLY A 256 4.83 -16.74 -3.00
CA GLY A 256 4.37 -18.06 -2.58
C GLY A 256 2.91 -18.05 -2.08
N VAL A 257 2.56 -17.11 -1.20
CA VAL A 257 1.19 -16.99 -0.67
C VAL A 257 0.20 -16.60 -1.75
N PHE A 258 0.54 -15.64 -2.61
CA PHE A 258 -0.36 -15.26 -3.70
C PHE A 258 -0.55 -16.38 -4.71
N ALA A 259 0.53 -17.08 -5.07
CA ALA A 259 0.42 -18.25 -5.94
C ALA A 259 -0.45 -19.35 -5.31
N ALA A 260 -0.26 -19.63 -4.01
CA ALA A 260 -1.07 -20.59 -3.28
C ALA A 260 -2.55 -20.17 -3.26
N LEU A 261 -2.83 -18.88 -3.02
CA LEU A 261 -4.21 -18.37 -3.00
C LEU A 261 -4.86 -18.46 -4.38
N VAL A 262 -4.15 -18.11 -5.46
CA VAL A 262 -4.66 -18.29 -6.85
C VAL A 262 -4.98 -19.76 -7.11
N VAL A 263 -4.03 -20.65 -6.81
CA VAL A 263 -4.18 -22.11 -7.02
C VAL A 263 -5.33 -22.64 -6.15
N GLY A 264 -5.41 -22.21 -4.87
CA GLY A 264 -6.49 -22.59 -3.96
C GLY A 264 -7.86 -22.18 -4.49
N VAL A 265 -8.02 -20.92 -4.90
CA VAL A 265 -9.31 -20.44 -5.45
C VAL A 265 -9.67 -21.14 -6.74
N VAL A 266 -8.69 -21.41 -7.62
CA VAL A 266 -8.94 -22.11 -8.91
C VAL A 266 -9.35 -23.57 -8.69
N ILE A 267 -8.68 -24.31 -7.79
CA ILE A 267 -8.94 -25.74 -7.55
C ILE A 267 -10.20 -25.93 -6.71
N ILE A 268 -10.36 -25.16 -5.65
CA ILE A 268 -11.42 -25.33 -4.66
C ILE A 268 -12.72 -24.67 -5.13
N ASN A 269 -12.60 -23.56 -5.88
CA ASN A 269 -13.72 -22.74 -6.34
C ASN A 269 -14.72 -22.41 -5.22
N PRO A 270 -14.31 -21.69 -4.17
CA PRO A 270 -15.15 -21.42 -3.04
C PRO A 270 -16.41 -20.64 -3.45
N GLU A 271 -17.49 -20.90 -2.75
CA GLU A 271 -18.73 -20.14 -2.89
C GLU A 271 -18.58 -18.77 -2.26
N ILE A 272 -19.10 -17.74 -2.91
CA ILE A 272 -19.22 -16.39 -2.34
C ILE A 272 -20.47 -16.37 -1.49
N LYS A 273 -20.30 -16.39 -0.16
CA LYS A 273 -21.39 -16.41 0.83
C LYS A 273 -21.92 -14.99 1.12
N MET A 274 -21.10 -13.96 0.88
CA MET A 274 -21.51 -12.56 1.02
C MET A 274 -22.45 -12.16 -0.12
N PRO A 275 -23.54 -11.39 0.13
CA PRO A 275 -24.42 -10.90 -0.93
C PRO A 275 -23.69 -9.91 -1.86
N ALA A 276 -24.25 -9.70 -3.06
CA ALA A 276 -23.70 -8.75 -4.02
C ALA A 276 -23.69 -7.31 -3.45
N LEU A 277 -24.75 -6.95 -2.74
CA LEU A 277 -24.94 -5.67 -2.04
C LEU A 277 -25.49 -5.97 -0.65
N THR A 278 -25.00 -5.25 0.36
CA THR A 278 -25.54 -5.29 1.74
C THR A 278 -26.40 -4.06 2.00
N GLU A 279 -27.11 -4.04 3.12
CA GLU A 279 -27.88 -2.88 3.58
C GLU A 279 -27.01 -1.65 3.88
N PHE A 280 -25.70 -1.84 4.12
CA PHE A 280 -24.75 -0.78 4.47
C PHE A 280 -24.27 0.08 3.30
N ILE A 281 -24.78 -0.14 2.09
CA ILE A 281 -24.45 0.72 0.92
C ILE A 281 -24.82 2.19 1.13
N HIS A 282 -25.78 2.47 2.00
CA HIS A 282 -26.21 3.82 2.34
C HIS A 282 -25.44 4.44 3.53
N GLY A 283 -24.52 3.72 4.13
CA GLY A 283 -23.74 4.10 5.32
C GLY A 283 -24.25 3.45 6.61
N GLY A 284 -23.70 3.86 7.74
CA GLY A 284 -24.06 3.31 9.05
C GLY A 284 -23.55 1.91 9.33
N GLY A 285 -22.60 1.43 8.55
CA GLY A 285 -22.00 0.12 8.73
C GLY A 285 -21.05 0.03 9.93
N PRO A 286 -20.87 -1.18 10.48
CA PRO A 286 -20.06 -1.40 11.69
C PRO A 286 -18.55 -1.30 11.45
N VAL A 287 -18.11 -1.48 10.18
CA VAL A 287 -16.68 -1.42 9.80
C VAL A 287 -16.35 -0.06 9.18
N LEU A 288 -17.18 0.43 8.27
CA LEU A 288 -17.03 1.71 7.61
C LEU A 288 -18.29 2.53 7.83
N ALA A 289 -18.14 3.72 8.40
CA ALA A 289 -19.28 4.55 8.81
C ALA A 289 -20.06 5.15 7.62
N GLY A 290 -19.37 5.48 6.53
CA GLY A 290 -19.94 6.21 5.41
C GLY A 290 -20.61 5.34 4.36
N PRO A 291 -21.32 5.97 3.40
CA PRO A 291 -21.96 5.29 2.29
C PRO A 291 -20.94 4.69 1.31
N VAL A 292 -21.40 3.75 0.45
CA VAL A 292 -20.53 3.07 -0.50
C VAL A 292 -19.71 4.06 -1.33
N TRP A 293 -20.31 5.11 -1.88
CA TRP A 293 -19.56 6.22 -2.45
C TRP A 293 -19.58 7.42 -1.48
N PRO A 294 -18.45 8.00 -1.12
CA PRO A 294 -17.09 7.82 -1.68
C PRO A 294 -16.25 6.73 -1.01
N PHE A 295 -16.75 6.03 0.02
CA PHE A 295 -15.94 5.19 0.90
C PHE A 295 -15.36 3.96 0.22
N ILE A 296 -16.03 3.37 -0.78
CA ILE A 296 -15.46 2.25 -1.55
C ILE A 296 -14.13 2.64 -2.18
N SER A 297 -14.04 3.86 -2.71
CA SER A 297 -12.84 4.35 -3.38
C SER A 297 -11.67 4.54 -2.42
N ILE A 298 -11.90 5.22 -1.29
CA ILE A 298 -10.82 5.50 -0.33
C ILE A 298 -10.43 4.25 0.46
N THR A 299 -11.34 3.32 0.69
CA THR A 299 -11.06 2.07 1.42
C THR A 299 -10.23 1.11 0.56
N ILE A 300 -10.57 0.95 -0.71
CA ILE A 300 -9.79 0.17 -1.67
C ILE A 300 -8.89 1.12 -2.47
N ALA A 301 -8.00 1.82 -1.80
CA ALA A 301 -7.09 2.72 -2.47
C ALA A 301 -5.98 1.95 -3.21
N CYS A 302 -5.19 1.12 -2.53
CA CYS A 302 -4.00 0.50 -3.11
C CYS A 302 -4.32 -0.44 -4.28
N GLY A 303 -5.26 -1.37 -4.13
CA GLY A 303 -5.60 -2.32 -5.20
C GLY A 303 -6.25 -1.71 -6.45
N ALA A 304 -6.74 -0.46 -6.38
CA ALA A 304 -7.36 0.24 -7.49
C ALA A 304 -6.47 1.39 -8.02
N ILE A 305 -6.13 2.35 -7.17
CA ILE A 305 -5.26 3.48 -7.50
C ILE A 305 -4.61 4.03 -6.24
N SER A 306 -3.29 3.94 -6.13
CA SER A 306 -2.54 4.23 -4.92
C SER A 306 -1.52 5.33 -5.11
N GLY A 307 -1.59 6.35 -4.25
CA GLY A 307 -0.56 7.38 -4.17
C GLY A 307 0.74 6.88 -3.52
N PHE A 308 0.67 5.83 -2.69
CA PHE A 308 1.89 5.20 -2.15
C PHE A 308 2.81 4.70 -3.26
N HIS A 309 2.26 4.26 -4.40
CA HIS A 309 3.04 3.84 -5.56
C HIS A 309 3.91 4.97 -6.13
N ALA A 310 3.51 6.23 -5.93
CA ALA A 310 4.29 7.37 -6.36
C ALA A 310 5.64 7.46 -5.63
N PHE A 311 5.74 7.04 -4.35
CA PHE A 311 7.02 6.97 -3.64
C PHE A 311 7.96 5.94 -4.26
N ILE A 312 7.42 4.82 -4.73
CA ILE A 312 8.19 3.74 -5.35
C ILE A 312 8.54 4.11 -6.79
N GLY A 313 7.54 4.60 -7.54
CA GLY A 313 7.68 5.03 -8.94
C GLY A 313 8.54 6.28 -9.14
N SER A 314 8.76 7.10 -8.09
CA SER A 314 9.69 8.24 -8.13
C SER A 314 10.90 8.09 -7.20
N GLY A 315 11.04 6.96 -6.51
CA GLY A 315 12.13 6.71 -5.57
C GLY A 315 13.20 5.76 -6.11
N THR A 316 12.92 4.46 -6.01
CA THR A 316 13.88 3.40 -6.33
C THR A 316 13.76 2.88 -7.75
N THR A 317 12.55 2.61 -8.22
CA THR A 317 12.29 1.97 -9.52
C THR A 317 12.90 2.72 -10.72
N PRO A 318 12.81 4.08 -10.83
CA PRO A 318 13.32 4.78 -12.01
C PRO A 318 14.84 4.67 -12.18
N LYS A 319 15.55 4.35 -11.11
CA LYS A 319 17.00 4.17 -11.07
C LYS A 319 17.45 2.77 -11.50
N LEU A 320 16.49 1.85 -11.68
CA LEU A 320 16.73 0.44 -12.01
C LEU A 320 16.24 0.05 -13.42
N VAL A 321 15.39 0.88 -14.04
CA VAL A 321 14.78 0.59 -15.34
C VAL A 321 15.84 0.53 -16.46
N ASP A 322 16.01 -0.62 -17.09
CA ASP A 322 17.00 -0.86 -18.14
C ASP A 322 16.63 -0.16 -19.45
N LYS A 323 15.38 -0.33 -19.91
CA LYS A 323 14.85 0.28 -21.14
C LYS A 323 13.57 1.05 -20.87
N TRP A 324 13.32 2.09 -21.64
CA TRP A 324 12.08 2.89 -21.50
C TRP A 324 10.82 2.03 -21.69
N SER A 325 10.85 1.06 -22.60
CA SER A 325 9.73 0.13 -22.82
C SER A 325 9.43 -0.78 -21.62
N ASP A 326 10.35 -0.92 -20.68
CA ASP A 326 10.17 -1.72 -19.46
C ASP A 326 9.21 -1.06 -18.46
N ILE A 327 8.89 0.24 -18.63
CA ILE A 327 7.81 0.91 -17.89
C ILE A 327 6.50 0.11 -18.00
N ARG A 328 6.21 -0.52 -19.15
CA ARG A 328 4.99 -1.30 -19.32
C ARG A 328 4.93 -2.53 -18.41
N PRO A 329 5.88 -3.47 -18.41
CA PRO A 329 5.82 -4.60 -17.48
C PRO A 329 6.05 -4.19 -16.02
N VAL A 330 6.91 -3.19 -15.75
CA VAL A 330 7.30 -2.81 -14.39
C VAL A 330 6.20 -2.03 -13.67
N ALA A 331 5.70 -0.94 -14.24
CA ALA A 331 4.68 -0.12 -13.57
C ALA A 331 3.26 -0.53 -13.97
N PHE A 332 2.94 -0.46 -15.28
CA PHE A 332 1.60 -0.79 -15.74
C PHE A 332 1.21 -2.24 -15.44
N GLY A 333 2.13 -3.20 -15.71
CA GLY A 333 1.87 -4.62 -15.50
C GLY A 333 1.73 -4.99 -14.03
N MET A 334 2.59 -4.48 -13.17
CA MET A 334 2.57 -4.84 -11.74
C MET A 334 1.38 -4.24 -10.99
N MET A 335 0.89 -3.07 -11.41
CA MET A 335 -0.37 -2.52 -10.91
C MET A 335 -1.57 -3.45 -11.22
N LEU A 336 -1.61 -4.05 -12.42
CA LEU A 336 -2.66 -5.01 -12.76
C LEU A 336 -2.55 -6.30 -11.95
N VAL A 337 -1.33 -6.77 -11.69
CA VAL A 337 -1.09 -7.94 -10.81
C VAL A 337 -1.55 -7.64 -9.39
N GLU A 338 -1.27 -6.45 -8.88
CA GLU A 338 -1.73 -6.01 -7.56
C GLU A 338 -3.27 -5.96 -7.48
N CYS A 339 -3.92 -5.47 -8.52
CA CYS A 339 -5.39 -5.49 -8.60
C CYS A 339 -5.94 -6.92 -8.52
N LEU A 340 -5.31 -7.88 -9.19
CA LEU A 340 -5.71 -9.30 -9.09
C LEU A 340 -5.54 -9.83 -7.66
N VAL A 341 -4.47 -9.47 -6.98
CA VAL A 341 -4.26 -9.81 -5.56
C VAL A 341 -5.38 -9.22 -4.69
N ALA A 342 -5.78 -7.98 -4.94
CA ALA A 342 -6.87 -7.33 -4.24
C ALA A 342 -8.24 -8.00 -4.49
N VAL A 343 -8.48 -8.48 -5.71
CA VAL A 343 -9.67 -9.31 -6.03
C VAL A 343 -9.65 -10.62 -5.25
N LEU A 344 -8.50 -11.28 -5.12
CA LEU A 344 -8.37 -12.50 -4.31
C LEU A 344 -8.61 -12.25 -2.81
N ALA A 345 -8.15 -11.12 -2.29
CA ALA A 345 -8.42 -10.71 -0.91
C ALA A 345 -9.91 -10.45 -0.66
N LEU A 346 -10.59 -9.81 -1.63
CA LEU A 346 -12.04 -9.63 -1.59
C LEU A 346 -12.77 -10.99 -1.59
N ILE A 347 -12.34 -11.93 -2.42
CA ILE A 347 -12.89 -13.29 -2.46
C ILE A 347 -12.70 -13.98 -1.10
N ALA A 348 -11.52 -13.90 -0.50
CA ALA A 348 -11.28 -14.51 0.80
C ALA A 348 -12.23 -13.98 1.89
N ALA A 349 -12.43 -12.66 1.93
CA ALA A 349 -13.37 -12.04 2.88
C ALA A 349 -14.83 -12.43 2.59
N THR A 350 -15.23 -12.48 1.33
CA THR A 350 -16.61 -12.72 0.91
C THR A 350 -16.98 -14.21 0.80
N ALA A 351 -16.01 -15.10 0.94
CA ALA A 351 -16.24 -16.54 1.16
C ALA A 351 -16.76 -16.85 2.58
N LEU A 352 -16.58 -15.92 3.53
CA LEU A 352 -17.15 -16.03 4.87
C LEU A 352 -18.64 -15.66 4.86
N PRO A 353 -19.47 -16.30 5.73
CA PRO A 353 -20.83 -15.84 6.00
C PRO A 353 -20.83 -14.39 6.48
N MET A 354 -21.85 -13.61 6.08
CA MET A 354 -21.93 -12.19 6.41
C MET A 354 -21.88 -11.93 7.93
N ALA A 355 -22.58 -12.74 8.72
CA ALA A 355 -22.57 -12.61 10.19
C ALA A 355 -21.18 -12.87 10.79
N ASP A 356 -20.45 -13.88 10.30
CA ASP A 356 -19.12 -14.20 10.77
C ASP A 356 -18.10 -13.11 10.39
N TYR A 357 -18.22 -12.58 9.17
CA TYR A 357 -17.42 -11.42 8.74
C TYR A 357 -17.60 -10.22 9.69
N PHE A 358 -18.87 -9.87 10.03
CA PHE A 358 -19.12 -8.74 10.92
C PHE A 358 -18.74 -9.05 12.37
N ALA A 359 -18.89 -10.29 12.83
CA ALA A 359 -18.44 -10.68 14.17
C ALA A 359 -16.92 -10.53 14.35
N ILE A 360 -16.14 -10.79 13.30
CA ILE A 360 -14.68 -10.59 13.32
C ILE A 360 -14.33 -9.09 13.26
N ASN A 361 -14.97 -8.32 12.37
CA ASN A 361 -14.55 -6.94 12.06
C ASN A 361 -15.22 -5.86 12.92
N ALA A 362 -16.22 -6.18 13.72
CA ALA A 362 -16.89 -5.24 14.63
C ALA A 362 -16.61 -5.60 16.08
N SER A 363 -16.64 -4.60 16.97
CA SER A 363 -16.58 -4.90 18.41
C SER A 363 -17.81 -5.73 18.82
N PRO A 364 -17.71 -6.60 19.84
CA PRO A 364 -18.82 -7.44 20.29
C PRO A 364 -20.10 -6.66 20.61
N GLU A 365 -19.95 -5.45 21.15
CA GLU A 365 -21.08 -4.55 21.47
C GLU A 365 -21.78 -4.02 20.20
N VAL A 366 -20.99 -3.71 19.14
CA VAL A 366 -21.53 -3.26 17.87
C VAL A 366 -22.18 -4.43 17.13
N PHE A 367 -21.54 -5.60 17.14
CA PHE A 367 -22.08 -6.80 16.51
C PHE A 367 -23.41 -7.24 17.15
N ALA A 368 -23.52 -7.19 18.49
CA ALA A 368 -24.76 -7.52 19.19
C ALA A 368 -25.96 -6.65 18.74
N LYS A 369 -25.71 -5.37 18.37
CA LYS A 369 -26.78 -4.47 17.87
C LYS A 369 -27.25 -4.81 16.47
N LEU A 370 -26.47 -5.57 15.69
CA LEU A 370 -26.89 -6.01 14.34
C LEU A 370 -27.92 -7.14 14.38
N GLY A 371 -28.09 -7.83 15.52
CA GLY A 371 -29.04 -8.93 15.65
C GLY A 371 -28.72 -10.14 14.77
N MET A 372 -27.48 -10.25 14.27
CA MET A 372 -27.02 -11.34 13.42
C MET A 372 -26.55 -12.53 14.26
N THR A 373 -26.73 -13.75 13.74
CA THR A 373 -26.25 -14.97 14.37
C THR A 373 -25.07 -15.53 13.57
N VAL A 374 -23.94 -15.74 14.23
CA VAL A 374 -22.75 -16.37 13.64
C VAL A 374 -23.08 -17.82 13.20
N GLN A 375 -22.45 -18.25 12.11
CA GLN A 375 -22.68 -19.55 11.49
C GLN A 375 -21.48 -20.49 11.66
N ASP A 376 -20.33 -20.11 11.12
CA ASP A 376 -19.12 -20.92 11.08
C ASP A 376 -18.07 -20.49 12.12
N LEU A 377 -18.22 -19.31 12.72
CA LEU A 377 -17.20 -18.69 13.58
C LEU A 377 -16.77 -19.60 14.75
N PRO A 378 -17.67 -20.25 15.53
CA PRO A 378 -17.25 -21.11 16.64
C PRO A 378 -16.41 -22.32 16.17
N ARG A 379 -16.73 -22.88 15.01
CA ARG A 379 -15.96 -23.98 14.40
C ARG A 379 -14.57 -23.48 13.97
N LEU A 380 -14.49 -22.28 13.42
CA LEU A 380 -13.22 -21.66 12.99
C LEU A 380 -12.34 -21.34 14.19
N GLU A 381 -12.89 -20.78 15.27
CA GLU A 381 -12.18 -20.52 16.51
C GLU A 381 -11.61 -21.80 17.12
N GLN A 382 -12.38 -22.89 17.14
CA GLN A 382 -11.92 -24.19 17.61
C GLN A 382 -10.80 -24.75 16.72
N SER A 383 -10.90 -24.63 15.40
CA SER A 383 -9.91 -25.18 14.47
C SER A 383 -8.60 -24.36 14.44
N ILE A 384 -8.68 -23.07 14.71
CA ILE A 384 -7.55 -22.14 14.74
C ILE A 384 -6.91 -22.08 16.14
N GLY A 385 -7.71 -22.37 17.19
CA GLY A 385 -7.26 -22.33 18.59
C GLY A 385 -7.16 -20.90 19.16
N MET A 386 -8.02 -19.97 18.71
CA MET A 386 -7.97 -18.56 19.06
C MET A 386 -9.33 -17.88 18.92
N ASP A 387 -9.64 -16.96 19.82
CA ASP A 387 -10.82 -16.10 19.71
C ASP A 387 -10.68 -15.13 18.51
N LEU A 388 -11.66 -15.15 17.63
CA LEU A 388 -11.66 -14.35 16.40
C LEU A 388 -12.61 -13.15 16.49
N ALA A 389 -13.62 -13.20 17.36
CA ALA A 389 -14.62 -12.15 17.52
C ALA A 389 -13.97 -10.81 17.94
N GLY A 390 -14.40 -9.71 17.31
CA GLY A 390 -13.92 -8.36 17.62
C GLY A 390 -12.49 -8.03 17.19
N ARG A 391 -11.87 -8.87 16.36
CA ARG A 391 -10.54 -8.63 15.82
C ARG A 391 -10.59 -7.76 14.56
N THR A 392 -10.84 -6.49 14.79
CA THR A 392 -10.98 -5.48 13.74
C THR A 392 -9.69 -5.28 12.92
N GLY A 393 -9.79 -4.63 11.75
CA GLY A 393 -8.63 -4.22 10.95
C GLY A 393 -8.35 -5.05 9.71
N GLY A 394 -9.17 -6.09 9.42
CA GLY A 394 -9.14 -6.83 8.16
C GLY A 394 -8.11 -7.96 8.04
N ALA A 395 -6.95 -7.85 8.69
CA ALA A 395 -5.89 -8.87 8.61
C ALA A 395 -6.36 -10.25 9.09
N VAL A 396 -7.00 -10.29 10.26
CA VAL A 396 -7.54 -11.53 10.81
C VAL A 396 -8.61 -12.11 9.91
N THR A 397 -9.50 -11.27 9.38
CA THR A 397 -10.55 -11.71 8.44
C THR A 397 -9.97 -12.30 7.17
N LEU A 398 -8.91 -11.68 6.61
CA LEU A 398 -8.20 -12.25 5.46
C LEU A 398 -7.63 -13.63 5.78
N ALA A 399 -6.94 -13.75 6.92
CA ALA A 399 -6.33 -15.00 7.34
C ALA A 399 -7.38 -16.10 7.58
N VAL A 400 -8.51 -15.75 8.21
CA VAL A 400 -9.64 -16.67 8.42
C VAL A 400 -10.26 -17.09 7.09
N GLY A 401 -10.56 -16.13 6.19
CA GLY A 401 -11.14 -16.43 4.88
C GLY A 401 -10.23 -17.30 4.02
N MET A 402 -8.92 -17.03 4.01
CA MET A 402 -7.95 -17.90 3.35
C MET A 402 -7.92 -19.30 3.96
N THR A 403 -7.92 -19.39 5.29
CA THR A 403 -7.93 -20.69 6.00
C THR A 403 -9.20 -21.46 5.69
N GLU A 404 -10.36 -20.82 5.70
CA GLU A 404 -11.65 -21.46 5.37
C GLU A 404 -11.66 -22.05 3.95
N ILE A 405 -11.13 -21.31 2.97
CA ILE A 405 -11.00 -21.81 1.60
C ILE A 405 -10.23 -23.15 1.58
N PHE A 406 -9.06 -23.19 2.25
CA PHE A 406 -8.21 -24.39 2.22
C PHE A 406 -8.71 -25.53 3.11
N THR A 407 -9.47 -25.27 4.18
CA THR A 407 -10.03 -26.31 5.06
C THR A 407 -11.14 -27.15 4.41
N SER A 408 -11.64 -26.74 3.24
CA SER A 408 -12.48 -27.59 2.39
C SER A 408 -11.75 -28.86 1.93
N ILE A 409 -10.40 -28.86 1.94
CA ILE A 409 -9.55 -30.02 1.65
C ILE A 409 -9.37 -30.84 2.95
N PRO A 410 -9.81 -32.11 3.01
CA PRO A 410 -9.88 -32.86 4.27
C PRO A 410 -8.58 -32.95 5.08
N TRP A 411 -7.44 -33.18 4.43
CA TRP A 411 -6.14 -33.27 5.11
C TRP A 411 -5.61 -31.92 5.59
N PHE A 412 -6.09 -30.82 5.02
CA PHE A 412 -5.66 -29.48 5.39
C PHE A 412 -6.28 -29.01 6.71
N LYS A 413 -7.39 -29.61 7.14
CA LYS A 413 -8.07 -29.27 8.41
C LYS A 413 -7.14 -29.34 9.63
N THR A 414 -6.23 -30.32 9.65
CA THR A 414 -5.25 -30.47 10.72
C THR A 414 -4.16 -29.40 10.74
N LEU A 415 -4.00 -28.68 9.62
CA LEU A 415 -3.02 -27.62 9.46
C LEU A 415 -3.65 -26.22 9.54
N ALA A 416 -4.95 -26.12 9.80
CA ALA A 416 -5.69 -24.84 9.78
C ALA A 416 -5.04 -23.77 10.67
N ALA A 417 -4.71 -24.11 11.92
CA ALA A 417 -4.07 -23.19 12.86
C ALA A 417 -2.69 -22.73 12.37
N TYR A 418 -1.87 -23.64 11.85
CA TYR A 418 -0.55 -23.32 11.28
C TYR A 418 -0.65 -22.41 10.07
N PHE A 419 -1.60 -22.67 9.18
CA PHE A 419 -1.81 -21.86 8.00
C PHE A 419 -2.33 -20.47 8.36
N PHE A 420 -3.29 -20.39 9.29
CA PHE A 420 -3.78 -19.11 9.80
C PHE A 420 -2.63 -18.26 10.36
N GLN A 421 -1.81 -18.83 11.26
CA GLN A 421 -0.68 -18.12 11.85
C GLN A 421 0.42 -17.80 10.82
N PHE A 422 0.60 -18.64 9.82
CA PHE A 422 1.47 -18.35 8.69
C PHE A 422 0.98 -17.12 7.89
N VAL A 423 -0.32 -17.01 7.64
CA VAL A 423 -0.90 -15.85 6.95
C VAL A 423 -0.78 -14.58 7.81
N ILE A 424 -1.05 -14.66 9.12
CA ILE A 424 -0.85 -13.55 10.06
C ILE A 424 0.62 -13.11 10.08
N MET A 425 1.56 -14.05 10.22
CA MET A 425 3.00 -13.73 10.16
C MET A 425 3.37 -13.12 8.82
N PHE A 426 2.93 -13.69 7.73
CA PHE A 426 3.18 -13.20 6.38
C PHE A 426 2.74 -11.75 6.25
N GLU A 427 1.49 -11.45 6.61
CA GLU A 427 0.93 -10.10 6.50
C GLU A 427 1.65 -9.10 7.40
N ALA A 428 1.93 -9.47 8.66
CA ALA A 428 2.66 -8.63 9.59
C ALA A 428 4.09 -8.33 9.12
N VAL A 429 4.84 -9.33 8.65
CA VAL A 429 6.21 -9.13 8.11
C VAL A 429 6.21 -8.23 6.88
N PHE A 430 5.18 -8.37 6.07
CA PHE A 430 4.95 -7.57 4.90
C PHE A 430 4.79 -6.08 5.27
N ILE A 431 3.90 -5.82 6.22
CA ILE A 431 3.64 -4.46 6.71
C ILE A 431 4.88 -3.89 7.40
N LEU A 432 5.54 -4.67 8.25
CA LEU A 432 6.75 -4.22 8.95
C LEU A 432 7.87 -3.85 7.98
N THR A 433 8.00 -4.53 6.83
CA THR A 433 8.96 -4.15 5.79
C THR A 433 8.60 -2.79 5.15
N ALA A 434 7.30 -2.51 4.99
CA ALA A 434 6.83 -1.20 4.54
C ALA A 434 7.07 -0.10 5.60
N ILE A 435 6.87 -0.42 6.89
CA ILE A 435 7.14 0.48 8.02
C ILE A 435 8.63 0.84 8.09
N ASP A 436 9.53 -0.14 7.95
CA ASP A 436 10.98 0.06 7.95
C ASP A 436 11.41 1.02 6.83
N SER A 437 10.89 0.79 5.63
CA SER A 437 11.19 1.61 4.45
C SER A 437 10.54 2.99 4.56
N GLY A 438 9.27 3.05 4.96
CA GLY A 438 8.48 4.28 5.06
C GLY A 438 9.00 5.23 6.15
N THR A 439 9.38 4.71 7.32
CA THR A 439 10.00 5.51 8.39
C THR A 439 11.32 6.12 7.92
N ARG A 440 12.10 5.38 7.13
CA ARG A 440 13.34 5.89 6.53
C ARG A 440 13.08 6.96 5.47
N VAL A 441 12.04 6.81 4.65
CA VAL A 441 11.61 7.84 3.70
C VAL A 441 11.14 9.10 4.43
N ALA A 442 10.30 8.95 5.47
CA ALA A 442 9.86 10.07 6.30
C ALA A 442 11.05 10.82 6.92
N ARG A 443 12.07 10.10 7.43
CA ARG A 443 13.32 10.69 7.90
C ARG A 443 14.00 11.55 6.82
N TYR A 444 14.14 11.03 5.60
CA TYR A 444 14.76 11.78 4.51
C TYR A 444 13.96 13.03 4.13
N LEU A 445 12.64 12.94 4.09
CA LEU A 445 11.78 14.09 3.82
C LEU A 445 11.89 15.16 4.91
N ILE A 446 11.95 14.76 6.20
CA ILE A 446 12.16 15.68 7.32
C ILE A 446 13.53 16.35 7.21
N GLN A 447 14.59 15.59 6.90
CA GLN A 447 15.93 16.12 6.72
C GLN A 447 16.01 17.10 5.54
N ASP A 448 15.33 16.82 4.44
CA ASP A 448 15.28 17.68 3.25
C ASP A 448 14.56 19.00 3.55
N ILE A 449 13.34 18.93 4.12
CA ILE A 449 12.55 20.10 4.51
C ILE A 449 13.30 20.98 5.51
N LEU A 450 13.87 20.39 6.56
CA LEU A 450 14.63 21.14 7.56
C LEU A 450 15.99 21.60 7.04
N GLY A 451 16.55 20.91 6.06
CA GLY A 451 17.80 21.24 5.43
C GLY A 451 17.77 22.55 4.64
N ASP A 452 16.59 22.95 4.16
CA ASP A 452 16.40 24.26 3.54
C ASP A 452 16.45 25.41 4.58
N LEU A 453 16.16 25.10 5.85
CA LEU A 453 16.23 26.05 6.96
C LEU A 453 17.60 26.00 7.68
N TRP A 454 18.20 24.81 7.76
CA TRP A 454 19.45 24.56 8.47
C TRP A 454 20.34 23.57 7.72
N ALA A 455 21.35 24.08 7.02
CA ALA A 455 22.22 23.36 6.08
C ALA A 455 22.79 22.01 6.59
N PRO A 456 23.19 21.82 7.87
CA PRO A 456 23.67 20.52 8.34
C PRO A 456 22.65 19.38 8.19
N MET A 457 21.35 19.66 8.22
CA MET A 457 20.29 18.66 8.04
C MET A 457 20.27 18.06 6.62
N LYS A 458 20.77 18.78 5.61
CA LYS A 458 20.90 18.25 4.23
C LYS A 458 21.89 17.09 4.12
N GLN A 459 22.78 16.94 5.08
CA GLN A 459 23.76 15.85 5.07
C GLN A 459 23.09 14.57 5.58
N ILE A 460 22.68 13.70 4.66
CA ILE A 460 21.98 12.42 4.96
C ILE A 460 22.77 11.54 5.94
N ASN A 461 24.12 11.63 5.90
CA ASN A 461 25.01 10.84 6.76
C ASN A 461 25.33 11.52 8.09
N TRP A 462 24.82 12.72 8.35
CA TRP A 462 25.00 13.40 9.63
C TRP A 462 24.16 12.73 10.71
N LEU A 463 24.83 11.98 11.58
CA LEU A 463 24.19 11.09 12.55
C LEU A 463 23.20 11.80 13.48
N PRO A 464 23.50 12.98 14.08
CA PRO A 464 22.52 13.65 14.93
C PRO A 464 21.24 14.05 14.19
N GLY A 465 21.37 14.55 12.94
CA GLY A 465 20.22 14.89 12.10
C GLY A 465 19.38 13.66 11.72
N SER A 466 20.05 12.54 11.41
CA SER A 466 19.36 11.28 11.11
C SER A 466 18.61 10.73 12.31
N ILE A 467 19.20 10.77 13.52
CA ILE A 467 18.54 10.34 14.75
C ILE A 467 17.34 11.24 15.04
N PHE A 468 17.54 12.56 15.03
CA PHE A 468 16.47 13.53 15.27
C PHE A 468 15.28 13.33 14.32
N ALA A 469 15.55 13.25 13.01
CA ALA A 469 14.50 13.07 12.01
C ALA A 469 13.78 11.71 12.14
N SER A 470 14.51 10.64 12.52
CA SER A 470 13.90 9.32 12.79
C SER A 470 13.00 9.36 14.03
N VAL A 471 13.43 10.03 15.12
CA VAL A 471 12.61 10.21 16.33
C VAL A 471 11.34 10.98 15.99
N VAL A 472 11.46 12.11 15.28
CA VAL A 472 10.31 12.91 14.87
C VAL A 472 9.35 12.09 14.01
N ALA A 473 9.85 11.35 13.01
CA ALA A 473 9.03 10.49 12.17
C ALA A 473 8.26 9.45 13.00
N CYS A 474 8.95 8.74 13.90
CA CYS A 474 8.34 7.71 14.75
C CYS A 474 7.34 8.29 15.76
N LEU A 475 7.61 9.48 16.31
CA LEU A 475 6.66 10.15 17.20
C LEU A 475 5.39 10.59 16.47
N LEU A 476 5.52 11.10 15.24
CA LEU A 476 4.37 11.55 14.45
C LEU A 476 3.41 10.39 14.15
N TRP A 477 3.89 9.31 13.54
CA TRP A 477 3.00 8.21 13.20
C TRP A 477 2.67 7.32 14.41
N GLY A 478 3.55 7.22 15.40
CA GLY A 478 3.30 6.52 16.65
C GLY A 478 2.20 7.21 17.48
N TYR A 479 2.15 8.54 17.48
CA TYR A 479 1.05 9.28 18.06
C TYR A 479 -0.29 8.96 17.40
N LEU A 480 -0.34 8.98 16.06
CA LEU A 480 -1.55 8.65 15.31
C LEU A 480 -1.99 7.20 15.54
N LEU A 481 -1.04 6.26 15.63
CA LEU A 481 -1.30 4.86 15.95
C LEU A 481 -2.02 4.70 17.30
N ASN A 482 -1.63 5.49 18.31
CA ASN A 482 -2.16 5.36 19.68
C ASN A 482 -3.34 6.30 19.97
N SER A 483 -3.64 7.26 19.11
CA SER A 483 -4.68 8.26 19.33
C SER A 483 -5.98 8.02 18.58
N GLY A 484 -6.01 7.02 17.67
CA GLY A 484 -7.13 6.79 16.77
C GLY A 484 -7.72 5.39 16.84
N ASP A 485 -8.97 5.27 16.39
CA ASP A 485 -9.62 4.00 16.08
C ASP A 485 -9.24 3.56 14.64
N ILE A 486 -9.12 2.25 14.42
CA ILE A 486 -8.70 1.67 13.11
C ILE A 486 -9.55 2.19 11.95
N ASN A 487 -10.85 2.30 12.15
CA ASN A 487 -11.76 2.71 11.08
C ASN A 487 -11.58 4.18 10.69
N SER A 488 -11.31 5.04 11.68
CA SER A 488 -11.04 6.48 11.47
C SER A 488 -9.66 6.71 10.84
N VAL A 489 -8.63 6.00 11.30
CA VAL A 489 -7.27 6.11 10.76
C VAL A 489 -7.16 5.47 9.38
N TRP A 490 -7.87 4.36 9.12
CA TRP A 490 -7.91 3.75 7.78
C TRP A 490 -8.59 4.68 6.75
N ALA A 491 -9.68 5.35 7.13
CA ALA A 491 -10.31 6.34 6.27
C ALA A 491 -9.38 7.54 5.98
N LEU A 492 -8.66 8.04 7.00
CA LEU A 492 -7.66 9.08 6.84
C LEU A 492 -6.51 8.63 5.92
N PHE A 493 -6.03 7.39 6.09
CA PHE A 493 -5.06 6.78 5.19
C PHE A 493 -5.56 6.73 3.74
N GLY A 494 -6.81 6.29 3.53
CA GLY A 494 -7.42 6.22 2.21
C GLY A 494 -7.55 7.58 1.52
N VAL A 495 -8.02 8.59 2.23
CA VAL A 495 -8.11 9.98 1.75
C VAL A 495 -6.72 10.49 1.37
N SER A 496 -5.74 10.33 2.26
CA SER A 496 -4.37 10.80 2.04
C SER A 496 -3.70 10.08 0.87
N ASN A 497 -3.83 8.77 0.81
CA ASN A 497 -3.25 7.94 -0.25
C ASN A 497 -3.79 8.31 -1.64
N GLN A 498 -5.11 8.46 -1.77
CA GLN A 498 -5.70 8.85 -3.06
C GLN A 498 -5.48 10.33 -3.40
N MET A 499 -5.32 11.20 -2.41
CA MET A 499 -4.87 12.58 -2.66
C MET A 499 -3.50 12.57 -3.32
N MET A 500 -2.55 11.77 -2.83
CA MET A 500 -1.23 11.62 -3.46
C MET A 500 -1.33 11.07 -4.89
N ALA A 501 -2.24 10.12 -5.14
CA ALA A 501 -2.49 9.65 -6.50
C ALA A 501 -2.99 10.78 -7.42
N SER A 502 -3.86 11.65 -6.90
CA SER A 502 -4.32 12.85 -7.62
C SER A 502 -3.15 13.79 -7.95
N LEU A 503 -2.18 13.95 -7.03
CA LEU A 503 -0.97 14.75 -7.29
C LEU A 503 -0.11 14.10 -8.39
N GLY A 504 0.09 12.80 -8.35
CA GLY A 504 0.80 12.04 -9.39
C GLY A 504 0.16 12.20 -10.77
N LEU A 505 -1.17 12.10 -10.85
CA LEU A 505 -1.93 12.32 -12.08
C LEU A 505 -1.87 13.77 -12.57
N THR A 506 -1.84 14.76 -11.66
CA THR A 506 -1.69 16.18 -12.00
C THR A 506 -0.35 16.44 -12.66
N ILE A 507 0.73 15.91 -12.10
CA ILE A 507 2.07 15.99 -12.69
C ILE A 507 2.11 15.23 -14.02
N GLY A 508 1.52 14.04 -14.08
CA GLY A 508 1.39 13.24 -15.29
C GLY A 508 0.65 13.96 -16.41
N ALA A 509 -0.47 14.60 -16.11
CA ALA A 509 -1.23 15.41 -17.07
C ALA A 509 -0.38 16.58 -17.61
N THR A 510 0.41 17.23 -16.75
CA THR A 510 1.32 18.30 -17.14
C THR A 510 2.38 17.81 -18.14
N ILE A 511 3.00 16.69 -17.84
CA ILE A 511 4.04 16.09 -18.71
C ILE A 511 3.44 15.60 -20.04
N ILE A 512 2.25 14.98 -20.03
CA ILE A 512 1.58 14.55 -21.26
C ILE A 512 1.21 15.77 -22.13
N LEU A 513 0.71 16.85 -21.54
CA LEU A 513 0.43 18.09 -22.29
C LEU A 513 1.68 18.68 -22.95
N ARG A 514 2.84 18.54 -22.29
CA ARG A 514 4.11 19.05 -22.79
C ARG A 514 4.75 18.16 -23.86
N LEU A 515 4.75 16.84 -23.67
CA LEU A 515 5.56 15.90 -24.46
C LEU A 515 4.76 15.10 -25.48
N SER A 516 3.45 14.93 -25.30
CA SER A 516 2.67 14.03 -26.14
C SER A 516 2.34 14.64 -27.51
N ALA A 517 2.36 13.81 -28.54
CA ALA A 517 2.04 14.21 -29.92
C ALA A 517 0.58 14.71 -30.09
N LYS A 518 -0.35 14.25 -29.26
CA LYS A 518 -1.76 14.64 -29.31
C LYS A 518 -2.24 15.10 -27.93
N ARG A 519 -2.73 16.35 -27.85
CA ARG A 519 -3.25 16.92 -26.60
C ARG A 519 -4.38 16.13 -25.97
N ILE A 520 -5.21 15.46 -26.78
CA ILE A 520 -6.34 14.67 -26.28
C ILE A 520 -5.89 13.53 -25.35
N TYR A 521 -4.65 13.09 -25.46
CA TYR A 521 -4.10 12.04 -24.61
C TYR A 521 -4.02 12.43 -23.13
N VAL A 522 -4.05 13.72 -22.81
CA VAL A 522 -4.12 14.21 -21.42
C VAL A 522 -5.37 13.72 -20.71
N LEU A 523 -6.45 13.42 -21.44
CA LEU A 523 -7.68 12.89 -20.88
C LEU A 523 -7.46 11.55 -20.14
N THR A 524 -6.44 10.79 -20.50
CA THR A 524 -6.10 9.55 -19.78
C THR A 524 -5.74 9.82 -18.31
N CYS A 525 -5.14 10.96 -17.99
CA CYS A 525 -4.87 11.41 -16.63
C CYS A 525 -6.00 12.29 -16.06
N LEU A 526 -6.61 13.17 -16.86
CA LEU A 526 -7.61 14.12 -16.36
C LEU A 526 -8.91 13.46 -15.91
N ILE A 527 -9.35 12.37 -16.57
CA ILE A 527 -10.57 11.66 -16.20
C ILE A 527 -10.42 11.03 -14.80
N PRO A 528 -9.41 10.17 -14.52
CA PRO A 528 -9.22 9.64 -13.18
C PRO A 528 -8.87 10.72 -12.16
N LEU A 529 -8.13 11.77 -12.53
CA LEU A 529 -7.86 12.90 -11.65
C LEU A 529 -9.13 13.60 -11.19
N ALA A 530 -10.02 13.93 -12.12
CA ALA A 530 -11.28 14.62 -11.79
C ALA A 530 -12.15 13.76 -10.85
N TYR A 531 -12.28 12.47 -11.14
CA TYR A 531 -13.00 11.54 -10.28
C TYR A 531 -12.39 11.48 -8.88
N LEU A 532 -11.08 11.22 -8.78
CA LEU A 532 -10.40 11.11 -7.49
C LEU A 532 -10.46 12.40 -6.70
N PHE A 533 -10.20 13.53 -7.35
CA PHE A 533 -10.18 14.81 -6.65
C PHE A 533 -11.52 15.14 -5.99
N VAL A 534 -12.64 14.90 -6.71
CA VAL A 534 -13.99 15.06 -6.15
C VAL A 534 -14.23 14.05 -5.02
N THR A 535 -13.96 12.77 -5.28
CA THR A 535 -14.22 11.69 -4.33
C THR A 535 -13.45 11.86 -3.03
N VAL A 536 -12.15 12.18 -3.12
CA VAL A 536 -11.27 12.32 -1.95
C VAL A 536 -11.63 13.53 -1.10
N ASN A 537 -11.91 14.69 -1.75
CA ASN A 537 -12.33 15.88 -1.01
C ASN A 537 -13.70 15.70 -0.37
N TYR A 538 -14.64 15.04 -1.04
CA TYR A 538 -15.94 14.74 -0.46
C TYR A 538 -15.83 13.73 0.70
N ALA A 539 -15.02 12.68 0.56
CA ALA A 539 -14.75 11.74 1.64
C ALA A 539 -14.11 12.41 2.86
N GLY A 540 -13.10 13.27 2.62
CA GLY A 540 -12.45 14.05 3.68
C GLY A 540 -13.44 14.97 4.40
N TYR A 541 -14.24 15.72 3.66
CA TYR A 541 -15.31 16.54 4.22
C TYR A 541 -16.30 15.73 5.06
N TRP A 542 -16.78 14.60 4.51
CA TRP A 542 -17.72 13.73 5.20
C TRP A 542 -17.15 13.20 6.53
N MET A 543 -15.89 12.75 6.52
CA MET A 543 -15.20 12.29 7.73
C MET A 543 -15.04 13.41 8.76
N ILE A 544 -14.67 14.62 8.33
CA ILE A 544 -14.55 15.77 9.22
C ILE A 544 -15.89 16.07 9.90
N ALA A 545 -16.97 16.15 9.11
CA ALA A 545 -18.28 16.57 9.59
C ALA A 545 -18.97 15.51 10.46
N ASN A 546 -18.86 14.22 10.09
CA ASN A 546 -19.64 13.16 10.69
C ASN A 546 -18.88 12.29 11.69
N VAL A 547 -17.53 12.30 11.65
CA VAL A 547 -16.70 11.44 12.50
C VAL A 547 -15.73 12.26 13.34
N TYR A 548 -14.81 13.01 12.71
CA TYR A 548 -13.69 13.61 13.44
C TYR A 548 -14.06 14.78 14.35
N LEU A 549 -15.06 15.57 14.01
CA LEU A 549 -15.58 16.67 14.83
C LEU A 549 -16.90 16.35 15.52
N ASN A 550 -17.45 15.15 15.35
CA ASN A 550 -18.65 14.71 16.01
C ASN A 550 -18.31 13.99 17.32
N GLU A 551 -18.51 14.64 18.45
CA GLU A 551 -18.21 14.10 19.79
C GLU A 551 -18.96 12.80 20.12
N ALA A 552 -20.12 12.57 19.50
CA ALA A 552 -20.88 11.34 19.66
C ALA A 552 -20.34 10.18 18.81
N ALA A 553 -19.48 10.45 17.84
CA ALA A 553 -18.91 9.43 16.98
C ALA A 553 -17.72 8.73 17.66
N LYS A 554 -17.64 7.41 17.53
CA LYS A 554 -16.58 6.58 18.10
C LYS A 554 -15.17 6.97 17.60
N GLY A 555 -15.08 7.58 16.40
CA GLY A 555 -13.83 8.06 15.79
C GLY A 555 -13.56 9.56 16.00
N TYR A 556 -14.18 10.21 17.01
CA TYR A 556 -13.93 11.62 17.34
C TYR A 556 -12.43 11.86 17.54
N ASN A 557 -11.85 12.69 16.69
CA ASN A 557 -10.44 13.08 16.79
C ASN A 557 -10.20 14.38 16.02
N PRO A 558 -10.16 15.54 16.71
CA PRO A 558 -9.95 16.84 16.06
C PRO A 558 -8.63 16.95 15.30
N ILE A 559 -7.60 16.18 15.68
CA ILE A 559 -6.32 16.17 14.98
C ILE A 559 -6.46 15.56 13.60
N ASN A 560 -7.22 14.45 13.48
CA ASN A 560 -7.52 13.85 12.17
C ASN A 560 -8.31 14.81 11.27
N ALA A 561 -9.19 15.64 11.85
CA ALA A 561 -9.88 16.68 11.11
C ALA A 561 -8.90 17.73 10.56
N VAL A 562 -7.97 18.22 11.39
CA VAL A 562 -6.94 19.19 10.98
C VAL A 562 -6.04 18.59 9.89
N LEU A 563 -5.58 17.36 10.07
CA LEU A 563 -4.76 16.68 9.06
C LEU A 563 -5.49 16.53 7.73
N SER A 564 -6.78 16.13 7.76
CA SER A 564 -7.61 16.04 6.55
C SER A 564 -7.75 17.41 5.87
N MET A 565 -8.02 18.48 6.62
CA MET A 565 -8.14 19.84 6.06
C MET A 565 -6.83 20.30 5.41
N ILE A 566 -5.68 20.05 6.05
CA ILE A 566 -4.36 20.39 5.49
C ILE A 566 -4.15 19.63 4.17
N MET A 567 -4.42 18.34 4.15
CA MET A 567 -4.25 17.52 2.95
C MET A 567 -5.14 17.99 1.79
N MET A 568 -6.41 18.29 2.08
CA MET A 568 -7.34 18.84 1.08
C MET A 568 -6.85 20.19 0.55
N ALA A 569 -6.37 21.08 1.43
CA ALA A 569 -5.85 22.40 1.04
C ALA A 569 -4.60 22.26 0.15
N LEU A 570 -3.65 21.39 0.51
CA LEU A 570 -2.46 21.13 -0.31
C LEU A 570 -2.83 20.60 -1.69
N GLY A 571 -3.78 19.68 -1.78
CA GLY A 571 -4.29 19.16 -3.05
C GLY A 571 -4.90 20.25 -3.92
N VAL A 572 -5.73 21.13 -3.34
CA VAL A 572 -6.34 22.27 -4.05
C VAL A 572 -5.28 23.22 -4.56
N ILE A 573 -4.29 23.59 -3.74
CA ILE A 573 -3.21 24.52 -4.14
C ILE A 573 -2.44 23.96 -5.33
N ILE A 574 -2.08 22.67 -5.30
CA ILE A 574 -1.33 22.04 -6.39
C ILE A 574 -2.17 21.97 -7.66
N LEU A 575 -3.45 21.58 -7.57
CA LEU A 575 -4.33 21.50 -8.74
C LEU A 575 -4.56 22.90 -9.37
N VAL A 576 -4.79 23.92 -8.54
CA VAL A 576 -4.96 25.31 -9.01
C VAL A 576 -3.69 25.78 -9.72
N THR A 577 -2.51 25.53 -9.13
CA THR A 577 -1.22 25.85 -9.75
C THR A 577 -1.06 25.15 -11.11
N ALA A 578 -1.44 23.88 -11.19
CA ALA A 578 -1.40 23.11 -12.42
C ALA A 578 -2.36 23.67 -13.50
N ILE A 579 -3.59 24.04 -13.12
CA ILE A 579 -4.58 24.62 -14.05
C ILE A 579 -4.04 25.92 -14.66
N PHE A 580 -3.42 26.80 -13.88
CA PHE A 580 -2.78 28.01 -14.42
C PHE A 580 -1.66 27.66 -15.40
N LYS A 581 -0.81 26.69 -15.03
CA LYS A 581 0.27 26.23 -15.93
C LYS A 581 -0.27 25.64 -17.23
N TRP A 582 -1.30 24.80 -17.16
CA TRP A 582 -1.93 24.21 -18.35
C TRP A 582 -2.56 25.27 -19.26
N LYS A 583 -3.19 26.30 -18.67
CA LYS A 583 -3.74 27.43 -19.42
C LYS A 583 -2.66 28.15 -20.20
N ASP A 584 -1.51 28.40 -19.59
CA ASP A 584 -0.37 29.05 -20.26
C ASP A 584 0.21 28.18 -21.37
N MET A 585 0.41 26.87 -21.12
CA MET A 585 0.88 25.91 -22.12
C MET A 585 -0.07 25.82 -23.32
N LEU A 586 -1.38 25.87 -23.10
CA LEU A 586 -2.38 25.84 -24.16
C LEU A 586 -2.41 27.15 -24.97
N ARG A 587 -2.13 28.30 -24.34
CA ARG A 587 -2.05 29.61 -25.00
C ARG A 587 -0.79 29.75 -25.85
N THR A 588 0.37 29.42 -25.30
CA THR A 588 1.68 29.56 -25.96
C THR A 588 1.77 28.68 -27.20
N ASN A 589 1.25 27.47 -27.14
CA ASN A 589 1.19 26.57 -28.31
C ASN A 589 0.18 26.99 -29.41
N ARG A 590 -0.77 27.89 -29.13
CA ARG A 590 -1.64 28.50 -30.16
C ARG A 590 -0.91 29.57 -31.00
N ALA A 591 0.18 30.14 -30.47
CA ALA A 591 0.96 31.17 -31.11
C ALA A 591 2.07 30.66 -32.08
N GLY A 592 2.04 29.36 -32.46
CA GLY A 592 2.92 28.82 -33.52
C GLY A 592 4.39 28.63 -33.14
N GLY A 593 4.74 28.69 -31.87
CA GLY A 593 6.10 28.50 -31.38
C GLY A 593 6.43 27.04 -31.07
N THR A 594 7.15 26.36 -31.97
CA THR A 594 7.86 25.11 -31.70
C THR A 594 9.14 25.40 -30.90
N GLU A 595 9.08 26.07 -29.79
CA GLU A 595 10.20 26.12 -28.85
C GLU A 595 10.12 24.87 -27.95
N LYS A 596 11.03 23.95 -28.20
CA LYS A 596 11.42 22.91 -27.25
C LYS A 596 11.90 23.59 -25.97
N TYR A 597 11.03 23.67 -24.96
CA TYR A 597 11.46 23.99 -23.62
C TYR A 597 12.29 22.80 -23.10
N LEU A 598 13.56 22.80 -23.43
CA LEU A 598 14.58 22.11 -22.66
C LEU A 598 14.77 22.94 -21.40
N GLY A 599 14.21 22.51 -20.29
CA GLY A 599 14.52 23.11 -18.99
C GLY A 599 16.03 23.05 -18.78
N THR A 600 16.67 24.22 -18.72
CA THR A 600 18.03 24.33 -18.21
C THR A 600 18.07 23.76 -16.80
N PRO A 601 19.06 22.93 -16.46
CA PRO A 601 19.27 22.50 -15.08
C PRO A 601 19.53 23.77 -14.25
N ALA A 602 18.86 23.91 -13.13
CA ALA A 602 19.30 24.84 -12.11
C ALA A 602 20.69 24.38 -11.66
N GLU A 603 21.68 25.26 -11.79
CA GLU A 603 23.02 25.12 -11.25
C GLU A 603 23.01 24.96 -9.72
#